data_0723393ee214f0220c8871ce2c7953b1
#
_entry.id   0723393ee214f0220c8871ce2c7953b1
#
_cell.length_a   1.000
_cell.length_b   1.000
_cell.length_c   1.000
_cell.angle_alpha   90.00
_cell.angle_beta   90.00
_cell.angle_gamma   90.00
#
_symmetry.space_group_name_H-M   'P 1'
#
loop_
_entity.id
_entity.type
_entity.pdbx_description
1 polymer ?
#
loop_
_entity_poly.entity_id
_entity_poly.type
_entity_poly.pdbx_seq_one_letter_code
_entity_poly.pdbx_strand_id
1 'polypeptide(L)'
;MRTSKFFKTGLLLFVASLGLISCGDDDKEPEIVVDPVSENVEYYIEGKVVADNAALDGVSVTAGEATATTDENGQYSLTVKDKKTYTVSFAKEGYRTVSDASVEIANNATNRSLVTLNVTMSKEGVAVAVDPESDKVITEKG
;
A
#
# COMPACT_ATOMS: atom_id res chain seq x y z
N MET A 1 -10.54 -41.86 -19.54
CA MET A 1 -11.61 -41.72 -20.36
C MET A 1 -13.00 -41.98 -19.84
N ARG A 2 -13.31 -41.78 -18.68
CA ARG A 2 -14.66 -41.78 -18.25
C ARG A 2 -14.99 -40.38 -17.91
N THR A 3 -15.50 -39.70 -18.84
CA THR A 3 -16.23 -38.48 -18.56
C THR A 3 -17.43 -38.88 -17.74
N SER A 4 -17.36 -38.64 -16.50
CA SER A 4 -18.52 -38.77 -15.67
C SER A 4 -19.49 -37.68 -16.05
N LYS A 5 -20.45 -38.12 -16.77
CA LYS A 5 -21.57 -37.29 -17.16
C LYS A 5 -22.59 -37.23 -16.08
N PHE A 6 -22.13 -36.93 -14.94
CA PHE A 6 -23.02 -36.82 -13.80
C PHE A 6 -23.50 -35.43 -13.61
N PHE A 7 -23.73 -34.77 -14.68
CA PHE A 7 -24.78 -33.78 -14.63
C PHE A 7 -26.11 -34.50 -14.77
N LYS A 8 -26.36 -35.34 -13.85
CA LYS A 8 -27.73 -35.54 -13.51
C LYS A 8 -28.16 -34.25 -12.90
N THR A 9 -28.49 -33.41 -13.75
CA THR A 9 -29.55 -32.49 -13.57
C THR A 9 -30.59 -33.15 -12.70
N GLY A 10 -30.44 -33.00 -11.43
CA GLY A 10 -31.54 -33.16 -10.54
C GLY A 10 -32.53 -32.12 -11.02
N LEU A 11 -33.47 -32.56 -11.79
CA LEU A 11 -34.66 -31.82 -12.00
C LEU A 11 -35.23 -31.60 -10.62
N LEU A 12 -34.82 -30.52 -10.04
CA LEU A 12 -35.44 -30.02 -8.85
C LEU A 12 -36.84 -29.64 -9.28
N LEU A 13 -37.72 -30.60 -9.12
CA LEU A 13 -39.11 -30.30 -9.20
C LEU A 13 -39.39 -29.33 -8.07
N PHE A 14 -39.33 -28.10 -8.39
CA PHE A 14 -39.91 -27.09 -7.56
C PHE A 14 -41.39 -27.32 -7.60
N VAL A 15 -41.85 -28.14 -6.72
CA VAL A 15 -43.22 -28.09 -6.33
C VAL A 15 -43.35 -26.72 -5.67
N ALA A 16 -43.75 -25.77 -6.44
CA ALA A 16 -44.29 -24.56 -5.90
C ALA A 16 -45.54 -24.98 -5.10
N SER A 17 -45.32 -25.36 -3.87
CA SER A 17 -46.39 -25.34 -2.96
C SER A 17 -46.78 -23.87 -2.86
N LEU A 18 -47.82 -23.53 -3.52
CA LEU A 18 -48.55 -22.31 -3.23
C LEU A 18 -49.01 -22.41 -1.78
N GLY A 19 -48.06 -22.22 -0.90
CA GLY A 19 -48.39 -21.88 0.44
C GLY A 19 -49.16 -20.60 0.34
N LEU A 20 -50.41 -20.68 0.60
CA LEU A 20 -51.19 -19.50 0.86
C LEU A 20 -50.51 -18.80 2.01
N ILE A 21 -49.73 -17.82 1.63
CA ILE A 21 -49.21 -16.88 2.58
C ILE A 21 -50.43 -16.17 3.10
N SER A 22 -50.89 -16.64 4.21
CA SER A 22 -51.79 -15.87 5.02
C SER A 22 -51.05 -14.57 5.33
N CYS A 23 -51.42 -13.53 4.69
CA CYS A 23 -50.99 -12.20 5.06
C CYS A 23 -51.52 -11.93 6.45
N GLY A 24 -50.78 -12.33 7.47
CA GLY A 24 -50.92 -11.69 8.75
C GLY A 24 -50.41 -10.29 8.59
N ASP A 25 -51.18 -9.34 8.98
CA ASP A 25 -50.82 -7.93 9.07
C ASP A 25 -49.69 -7.73 10.08
N ASP A 26 -48.52 -8.17 9.71
CA ASP A 26 -47.30 -7.69 10.34
C ASP A 26 -46.66 -6.69 9.36
N ASP A 27 -47.03 -5.45 9.53
CA ASP A 27 -46.34 -4.30 8.97
C ASP A 27 -44.91 -4.21 9.53
N LYS A 28 -44.20 -5.29 9.46
CA LYS A 28 -42.74 -5.25 9.55
C LYS A 28 -42.26 -5.08 8.14
N GLU A 29 -41.95 -3.84 7.81
CA GLU A 29 -41.03 -3.58 6.71
C GLU A 29 -39.88 -4.56 6.82
N PRO A 30 -39.52 -5.24 5.73
CA PRO A 30 -38.30 -5.99 5.74
C PRO A 30 -37.20 -5.01 6.12
N GLU A 31 -36.68 -5.15 7.34
CA GLU A 31 -35.39 -4.55 7.62
C GLU A 31 -34.47 -5.04 6.54
N ILE A 32 -34.18 -4.17 5.62
CA ILE A 32 -33.05 -4.37 4.74
C ILE A 32 -31.86 -4.34 5.68
N VAL A 33 -31.47 -5.50 6.14
CA VAL A 33 -30.15 -5.67 6.73
C VAL A 33 -29.23 -5.43 5.57
N VAL A 34 -28.90 -4.17 5.38
CA VAL A 34 -27.73 -3.81 4.60
C VAL A 34 -26.60 -4.35 5.43
N ASP A 35 -26.17 -5.56 5.10
CA ASP A 35 -24.84 -5.98 5.53
C ASP A 35 -23.93 -4.78 5.24
N PRO A 36 -23.21 -4.28 6.24
CA PRO A 36 -22.22 -3.27 5.94
C PRO A 36 -21.33 -3.91 4.91
N VAL A 37 -21.54 -3.54 3.66
CA VAL A 37 -20.54 -3.80 2.65
C VAL A 37 -19.30 -3.21 3.26
N SER A 38 -18.44 -4.07 3.73
CA SER A 38 -17.10 -3.67 4.12
C SER A 38 -16.50 -3.12 2.85
N GLU A 39 -16.77 -1.86 2.60
CA GLU A 39 -16.09 -1.14 1.55
C GLU A 39 -14.63 -1.30 1.88
N ASN A 40 -13.94 -2.05 1.06
CA ASN A 40 -12.49 -2.07 1.11
C ASN A 40 -12.02 -0.67 0.78
N VAL A 41 -11.95 0.14 1.80
CA VAL A 41 -11.47 1.51 1.66
C VAL A 41 -9.95 1.42 1.52
N GLU A 42 -9.47 1.92 0.43
CA GLU A 42 -8.06 1.93 0.09
C GLU A 42 -7.60 3.36 -0.15
N TYR A 43 -6.42 3.67 0.31
CA TYR A 43 -5.74 4.94 0.08
C TYR A 43 -4.40 4.64 -0.56
N TYR A 44 -3.93 5.51 -1.41
CA TYR A 44 -2.69 5.33 -2.14
C TYR A 44 -1.66 6.37 -1.72
N ILE A 45 -0.46 5.90 -1.42
CA ILE A 45 0.72 6.74 -1.23
C ILE A 45 1.62 6.47 -2.42
N GLU A 46 1.75 7.44 -3.29
CA GLU A 46 2.56 7.32 -4.49
C GLU A 46 3.66 8.37 -4.50
N GLY A 47 4.66 8.14 -5.28
CA GLY A 47 5.71 9.12 -5.43
C GLY A 47 6.86 8.63 -6.26
N LYS A 48 7.89 9.45 -6.26
CA LYS A 48 9.11 9.18 -6.98
C LYS A 48 10.31 9.27 -6.06
N VAL A 49 11.21 8.31 -6.19
CA VAL A 49 12.50 8.32 -5.52
C VAL A 49 13.58 8.68 -6.54
N VAL A 50 14.40 9.62 -6.20
CA VAL A 50 15.52 10.08 -7.01
C VAL A 50 16.81 10.05 -6.20
N ALA A 51 17.93 9.90 -6.89
CA ALA A 51 19.26 10.10 -6.34
C ALA A 51 20.13 10.78 -7.40
N ASP A 52 20.93 11.76 -7.02
CA ASP A 52 21.78 12.51 -7.95
C ASP A 52 21.00 13.08 -9.18
N ASN A 53 19.75 13.53 -8.95
CA ASN A 53 18.82 13.99 -9.98
C ASN A 53 18.37 12.93 -11.02
N ALA A 54 18.63 11.68 -10.75
CA ALA A 54 18.18 10.56 -11.58
C ALA A 54 17.14 9.72 -10.85
N ALA A 55 16.26 9.08 -11.60
CA ALA A 55 15.32 8.10 -11.05
C ALA A 55 16.07 6.95 -10.39
N LEU A 56 15.61 6.51 -9.24
CA LEU A 56 16.24 5.41 -8.49
C LEU A 56 15.28 4.22 -8.42
N ASP A 57 15.60 3.20 -9.19
CA ASP A 57 14.88 1.93 -9.21
C ASP A 57 15.25 1.01 -8.04
N GLY A 58 14.48 -0.01 -7.79
CA GLY A 58 14.80 -1.05 -6.82
C GLY A 58 14.91 -0.58 -5.37
N VAL A 59 14.31 0.57 -5.03
CA VAL A 59 14.19 1.04 -3.65
C VAL A 59 13.06 0.31 -2.96
N SER A 60 13.33 -0.30 -1.82
CA SER A 60 12.28 -0.85 -0.96
C SER A 60 11.61 0.27 -0.20
N VAL A 61 10.30 0.41 -0.38
CA VAL A 61 9.47 1.41 0.29
C VAL A 61 8.52 0.71 1.24
N THR A 62 8.47 1.14 2.47
CA THR A 62 7.63 0.52 3.51
C THR A 62 6.87 1.57 4.29
N ALA A 63 5.56 1.36 4.45
CA ALA A 63 4.69 2.18 5.29
C ALA A 63 3.79 1.28 6.15
N GLY A 64 4.20 1.05 7.40
CA GLY A 64 3.54 0.05 8.25
C GLY A 64 3.67 -1.36 7.66
N GLU A 65 2.56 -1.97 7.31
CA GLU A 65 2.53 -3.31 6.68
C GLU A 65 2.59 -3.25 5.15
N ALA A 66 2.37 -2.08 4.56
CA ALA A 66 2.42 -1.90 3.12
C ALA A 66 3.86 -1.79 2.63
N THR A 67 4.18 -2.52 1.58
CA THR A 67 5.51 -2.51 0.97
C THR A 67 5.40 -2.38 -0.55
N ALA A 68 6.34 -1.68 -1.14
CA ALA A 68 6.49 -1.55 -2.59
C ALA A 68 7.97 -1.44 -2.97
N THR A 69 8.25 -1.58 -4.24
CA THR A 69 9.58 -1.36 -4.79
C THR A 69 9.48 -0.37 -5.94
N THR A 70 10.42 0.55 -6.03
CA THR A 70 10.42 1.52 -7.14
C THR A 70 10.75 0.85 -8.46
N ASP A 71 10.09 1.31 -9.51
CA ASP A 71 10.32 0.90 -10.90
C ASP A 71 11.51 1.62 -11.54
N GLU A 72 11.75 1.36 -12.82
CA GLU A 72 12.83 1.96 -13.61
C GLU A 72 12.74 3.50 -13.68
N ASN A 73 11.57 4.07 -13.45
CA ASN A 73 11.32 5.51 -13.40
C ASN A 73 11.44 6.07 -11.98
N GLY A 74 11.77 5.22 -11.01
CA GLY A 74 11.82 5.55 -9.60
C GLY A 74 10.46 5.71 -8.96
N GLN A 75 9.38 5.29 -9.62
CA GLN A 75 8.00 5.43 -9.13
C GLN A 75 7.62 4.26 -8.21
N TYR A 76 6.82 4.56 -7.22
CA TYR A 76 6.25 3.57 -6.32
C TYR A 76 4.80 3.88 -6.00
N SER A 77 4.04 2.88 -5.61
CA SER A 77 2.68 3.00 -5.11
C SER A 77 2.47 2.04 -3.94
N LEU A 78 2.01 2.56 -2.83
CA LEU A 78 1.65 1.82 -1.63
C LEU A 78 0.14 1.90 -1.44
N THR A 79 -0.48 0.80 -1.09
CA THR A 79 -1.90 0.76 -0.71
C THR A 79 -2.01 0.61 0.79
N VAL A 80 -2.71 1.55 1.43
CA VAL A 80 -2.96 1.56 2.87
C VAL A 80 -4.46 1.66 3.14
N LYS A 81 -4.89 1.24 4.32
CA LYS A 81 -6.32 1.12 4.64
C LYS A 81 -6.81 2.10 5.70
N ASP A 82 -5.91 2.65 6.48
CA ASP A 82 -6.27 3.50 7.61
C ASP A 82 -6.02 4.97 7.32
N LYS A 83 -6.87 5.80 7.88
CA LYS A 83 -6.68 7.25 7.89
C LYS A 83 -5.82 7.61 9.10
N LYS A 84 -4.54 7.71 8.87
CA LYS A 84 -3.55 8.07 9.89
C LYS A 84 -2.29 8.62 9.26
N THR A 85 -1.40 9.09 10.07
CA THR A 85 -0.03 9.41 9.63
C THR A 85 0.79 8.13 9.51
N TYR A 86 1.37 7.92 8.35
CA TYR A 86 2.29 6.82 8.08
C TYR A 86 3.72 7.34 8.08
N THR A 87 4.58 6.64 8.78
CA THR A 87 6.02 6.80 8.60
C THR A 87 6.45 5.91 7.46
N VAL A 88 7.04 6.50 6.45
CA VAL A 88 7.47 5.80 5.24
C VAL A 88 8.99 5.72 5.24
N SER A 89 9.51 4.53 5.08
CA SER A 89 10.93 4.28 4.99
C SER A 89 11.33 3.82 3.59
N PHE A 90 12.50 4.26 3.17
CA PHE A 90 13.10 3.97 1.87
C PHE A 90 14.49 3.40 2.09
N ALA A 91 14.72 2.22 1.57
CA ALA A 91 15.99 1.51 1.72
C ALA A 91 16.47 0.94 0.38
N LYS A 92 17.72 1.15 0.08
CA LYS A 92 18.41 0.54 -1.05
C LYS A 92 19.89 0.36 -0.70
N GLU A 93 20.46 -0.76 -1.08
CA GLU A 93 21.88 -1.01 -0.88
C GLU A 93 22.76 0.06 -1.55
N GLY A 94 23.73 0.58 -0.85
CA GLY A 94 24.59 1.65 -1.31
C GLY A 94 24.01 3.07 -1.16
N TYR A 95 22.84 3.19 -0.55
CA TYR A 95 22.20 4.46 -0.28
C TYR A 95 21.84 4.60 1.18
N ARG A 96 21.87 5.84 1.67
CA ARG A 96 21.43 6.13 3.03
C ARG A 96 19.93 5.87 3.15
N THR A 97 19.56 5.06 4.10
CA THR A 97 18.15 4.79 4.41
C THR A 97 17.45 6.07 4.87
N VAL A 98 16.28 6.34 4.31
CA VAL A 98 15.36 7.37 4.79
C VAL A 98 14.29 6.67 5.62
N SER A 99 14.18 6.98 6.90
CA SER A 99 13.29 6.27 7.82
C SER A 99 12.29 7.17 8.53
N ASP A 100 12.30 8.44 8.24
CA ASP A 100 11.53 9.48 8.94
C ASP A 100 10.60 10.29 8.03
N ALA A 101 10.47 9.87 6.78
CA ALA A 101 9.49 10.49 5.88
C ALA A 101 8.08 10.17 6.38
N SER A 102 7.24 11.17 6.52
CA SER A 102 5.88 10.99 6.99
C SER A 102 4.86 11.52 6.00
N VAL A 103 3.74 10.84 5.92
CA VAL A 103 2.61 11.22 5.09
C VAL A 103 1.32 10.98 5.85
N GLU A 104 0.41 11.93 5.79
CA GLU A 104 -0.88 11.86 6.46
C GLU A 104 -1.98 11.52 5.46
N ILE A 105 -2.73 10.48 5.76
CA ILE A 105 -4.02 10.24 5.12
C ILE A 105 -5.07 10.99 5.94
N ALA A 106 -5.55 12.09 5.41
CA ALA A 106 -6.44 12.99 6.11
C ALA A 106 -7.77 12.29 6.51
N ASN A 107 -8.34 12.71 7.64
CA ASN A 107 -9.60 12.15 8.14
C ASN A 107 -10.78 12.30 7.17
N ASN A 108 -10.74 13.32 6.32
CA ASN A 108 -11.73 13.55 5.27
C ASN A 108 -11.38 12.89 3.94
N ALA A 109 -10.31 12.10 3.86
CA ALA A 109 -9.96 11.37 2.67
C ALA A 109 -11.08 10.41 2.26
N THR A 110 -11.40 10.38 0.99
CA THR A 110 -12.38 9.47 0.41
C THR A 110 -11.69 8.18 -0.06
N ASN A 111 -12.47 7.15 -0.30
CA ASN A 111 -11.95 5.93 -0.89
C ASN A 111 -11.13 6.24 -2.15
N ARG A 112 -9.98 5.61 -2.30
CA ARG A 112 -9.00 5.84 -3.37
C ARG A 112 -8.33 7.22 -3.39
N SER A 113 -8.35 7.92 -2.27
CA SER A 113 -7.55 9.15 -2.16
C SER A 113 -6.07 8.84 -2.33
N LEU A 114 -5.42 9.69 -3.09
CA LEU A 114 -4.00 9.61 -3.40
C LEU A 114 -3.23 10.70 -2.66
N VAL A 115 -2.14 10.33 -2.03
CA VAL A 115 -1.19 11.28 -1.45
C VAL A 115 0.18 11.07 -2.10
N THR A 116 0.82 12.14 -2.49
CA THR A 116 2.12 12.08 -3.16
C THR A 116 3.26 12.38 -2.19
N LEU A 117 4.26 11.49 -2.16
CA LEU A 117 5.48 11.67 -1.37
C LEU A 117 6.70 11.38 -2.25
N ASN A 118 7.41 12.42 -2.65
CA ASN A 118 8.65 12.31 -3.39
C ASN A 118 9.85 12.38 -2.46
N VAL A 119 10.85 11.54 -2.69
CA VAL A 119 12.02 11.43 -1.81
C VAL A 119 13.31 11.47 -2.62
N THR A 120 14.29 12.15 -2.09
CA THR A 120 15.66 12.14 -2.61
C THR A 120 16.54 11.33 -1.67
N MET A 121 17.14 10.28 -2.17
CA MET A 121 18.12 9.48 -1.44
C MET A 121 19.54 9.91 -1.80
N SER A 122 20.40 9.87 -0.82
CA SER A 122 21.83 10.10 -1.01
C SER A 122 22.56 8.77 -1.01
N LYS A 123 23.56 8.63 -1.87
CA LYS A 123 24.48 7.50 -1.78
C LYS A 123 25.08 7.50 -0.37
N GLU A 124 25.19 6.31 0.18
CA GLU A 124 25.97 6.13 1.38
C GLU A 124 27.37 6.60 1.03
N GLY A 125 27.79 7.71 1.63
CA GLY A 125 29.14 8.19 1.41
C GLY A 125 30.07 7.03 1.71
N VAL A 126 30.87 6.66 0.72
CA VAL A 126 32.10 5.95 1.03
C VAL A 126 32.66 6.76 2.18
N ALA A 127 32.73 6.17 3.37
CA ALA A 127 33.44 6.79 4.45
C ALA A 127 34.82 7.10 3.85
N VAL A 128 35.00 8.33 3.46
CA VAL A 128 36.34 8.81 3.20
C VAL A 128 36.98 8.59 4.55
N ALA A 129 37.74 7.51 4.63
CA ALA A 129 38.62 7.33 5.75
C ALA A 129 39.40 8.63 5.78
N VAL A 130 38.97 9.51 6.66
CA VAL A 130 39.76 10.68 6.96
C VAL A 130 41.03 10.09 7.54
N ASP A 131 42.00 9.96 6.68
CA ASP A 131 43.30 9.46 7.05
C ASP A 131 43.77 10.42 8.16
N PRO A 132 43.85 9.95 9.41
CA PRO A 132 44.26 10.81 10.47
C PRO A 132 45.66 11.36 10.29
N GLU A 133 46.41 10.81 9.33
CA GLU A 133 47.73 11.34 8.97
C GLU A 133 47.63 12.57 8.07
N SER A 134 46.63 12.72 7.27
CA SER A 134 46.51 13.91 6.44
C SER A 134 46.14 15.15 7.26
N ASP A 135 45.58 14.95 8.42
CA ASP A 135 45.22 16.04 9.34
C ASP A 135 46.48 16.60 10.06
N LYS A 136 47.54 15.81 10.13
CA LYS A 136 48.80 16.25 10.71
C LYS A 136 49.59 17.22 9.83
N VAL A 137 49.36 17.14 8.55
CA VAL A 137 50.15 17.96 7.60
C VAL A 137 49.65 19.40 7.57
N ILE A 138 48.43 19.63 8.00
CA ILE A 138 47.82 20.95 7.98
C ILE A 138 48.23 21.78 9.20
N THR A 139 48.67 21.15 10.27
CA THR A 139 49.00 21.79 11.50
C THR A 139 50.47 22.25 11.57
N GLU A 140 51.29 21.88 10.65
CA GLU A 140 52.70 22.26 10.65
C GLU A 140 53.03 23.57 9.94
N LYS A 141 52.05 24.24 9.45
CA LYS A 141 52.27 25.56 8.89
C LYS A 141 51.86 26.62 9.85
N GLY A 142 52.61 26.71 10.91
CA GLY A 142 52.60 27.92 11.69
C GLY A 142 53.38 29.04 11.00
#